data_248bcc06d20f2d280880949ae120526a
#
_entry.id   248bcc06d20f2d280880949ae120526a
#
_cell.length_a   1.000
_cell.length_b   1.000
_cell.length_c   1.000
_cell.angle_alpha   90.00
_cell.angle_beta   90.00
_cell.angle_gamma   90.00
#
_symmetry.space_group_name_H-M   'P 1'
#
loop_
_entity.id
_entity.type
_entity.pdbx_description
1 polymer ?
#
loop_
_entity_poly.entity_id
_entity_poly.type
_entity_poly.pdbx_seq_one_letter_code
_entity_poly.pdbx_strand_id
1 'polypeptide(L)'
;LGDVYKRQVKFGADIRTGLITEVDFSTRPFKAKTNTGLDITANTVIISTGASARYLGLPDEQKYSGLGVSACATCDGFFYRKKRVAVVGGGDTACEEALYLSNLASDVFLIVRKPHLRASKVMQERVLNKSNIKVLFNTNTTGLYGEEYLEGAHLVENVGTSNEQHYDLAIDGFFLAIGHNPNTEVFRQYIDCDASGYVKVKGAGTQTNVPGVFAAGDVADPTYRQAITAAGMGCKAALDVERFLNEEGL
;
A
#
# COMPACT_ATOMS: atom_id res chain seq x y z
N LEU A 1 -3.00 -17.84 6.64
CA LEU A 1 -3.50 -17.86 5.24
C LEU A 1 -4.03 -19.24 4.84
N GLY A 2 -3.36 -20.35 5.21
CA GLY A 2 -3.81 -21.71 4.86
C GLY A 2 -5.21 -22.08 5.34
N ASP A 3 -5.63 -21.59 6.49
CA ASP A 3 -6.98 -21.91 7.03
C ASP A 3 -8.10 -21.12 6.34
N VAL A 4 -7.82 -19.89 5.89
CA VAL A 4 -8.78 -19.10 5.10
C VAL A 4 -9.02 -19.77 3.75
N TYR A 5 -7.95 -20.16 3.05
CA TYR A 5 -8.03 -20.90 1.80
C TYR A 5 -8.84 -22.20 1.93
N LYS A 6 -8.56 -23.02 2.93
CA LYS A 6 -9.28 -24.28 3.19
C LYS A 6 -10.77 -24.06 3.43
N ARG A 7 -11.15 -23.00 4.15
CA ARG A 7 -12.55 -22.66 4.38
C ARG A 7 -13.26 -22.28 3.08
N GLN A 8 -12.64 -21.46 2.25
CA GLN A 8 -13.23 -21.03 0.98
C GLN A 8 -13.48 -22.22 0.05
N VAL A 9 -12.50 -23.12 -0.10
CA VAL A 9 -12.66 -24.34 -0.88
C VAL A 9 -13.76 -25.23 -0.32
N LYS A 10 -13.88 -25.37 1.02
CA LYS A 10 -14.95 -26.13 1.68
C LYS A 10 -16.36 -25.60 1.33
N PHE A 11 -16.48 -24.29 1.09
CA PHE A 11 -17.74 -23.66 0.66
C PHE A 11 -17.91 -23.61 -0.85
N GLY A 12 -17.10 -24.34 -1.62
CA GLY A 12 -17.25 -24.48 -3.06
C GLY A 12 -16.57 -23.38 -3.89
N ALA A 13 -15.72 -22.55 -3.30
CA ALA A 13 -14.95 -21.58 -4.07
C ALA A 13 -13.89 -22.31 -4.93
N ASP A 14 -13.88 -22.01 -6.24
CA ASP A 14 -12.83 -22.43 -7.18
C ASP A 14 -11.70 -21.40 -7.13
N ILE A 15 -10.59 -21.75 -6.50
CA ILE A 15 -9.44 -20.88 -6.33
C ILE A 15 -8.36 -21.29 -7.31
N ARG A 16 -8.00 -20.39 -8.20
CA ARG A 16 -6.98 -20.61 -9.25
C ARG A 16 -5.82 -19.65 -9.10
N THR A 17 -4.62 -20.15 -9.28
CA THR A 17 -3.42 -19.32 -9.33
C THR A 17 -3.19 -18.84 -10.75
N GLY A 18 -2.96 -17.55 -10.93
CA GLY A 18 -2.69 -16.93 -12.22
C GLY A 18 -2.78 -15.41 -12.15
N LEU A 19 -2.35 -14.77 -13.22
CA LEU A 19 -2.44 -13.32 -13.40
C LEU A 19 -3.46 -13.03 -14.49
N ILE A 20 -4.46 -12.17 -14.22
CA ILE A 20 -5.34 -11.62 -15.25
C ILE A 20 -4.55 -10.60 -16.07
N THR A 21 -4.45 -10.81 -17.36
CA THR A 21 -3.72 -9.96 -18.31
C THR A 21 -4.60 -9.09 -19.15
N GLU A 22 -5.85 -9.52 -19.38
CA GLU A 22 -6.81 -8.81 -20.20
C GLU A 22 -8.21 -8.92 -19.60
N VAL A 23 -9.02 -7.89 -19.73
CA VAL A 23 -10.44 -7.91 -19.41
C VAL A 23 -11.26 -7.21 -20.49
N ASP A 24 -12.52 -7.64 -20.66
CA ASP A 24 -13.53 -6.95 -21.45
C ASP A 24 -14.80 -6.81 -20.62
N PHE A 25 -15.07 -5.59 -20.18
CA PHE A 25 -16.26 -5.23 -19.40
C PHE A 25 -17.29 -4.45 -20.23
N SER A 26 -17.20 -4.48 -21.55
CA SER A 26 -18.12 -3.77 -22.46
C SER A 26 -19.51 -4.40 -22.51
N THR A 27 -19.59 -5.73 -22.41
CA THR A 27 -20.85 -6.50 -22.48
C THR A 27 -20.81 -7.69 -21.52
N ARG A 28 -22.00 -8.11 -21.02
CA ARG A 28 -22.14 -9.34 -20.24
C ARG A 28 -22.50 -10.54 -21.14
N PRO A 29 -21.97 -11.73 -20.83
CA PRO A 29 -21.03 -12.04 -19.75
C PRO A 29 -19.68 -11.36 -19.97
N PHE A 30 -19.11 -10.78 -18.91
CA PHE A 30 -17.79 -10.19 -18.93
C PHE A 30 -16.72 -11.22 -19.23
N LYS A 31 -15.61 -10.79 -19.81
CA LYS A 31 -14.52 -11.69 -20.19
C LYS A 31 -13.23 -11.28 -19.47
N ALA A 32 -12.44 -12.27 -19.11
CA ALA A 32 -11.09 -12.09 -18.61
C ALA A 32 -10.18 -13.19 -19.16
N LYS A 33 -8.89 -12.86 -19.32
CA LYS A 33 -7.87 -13.80 -19.79
C LYS A 33 -6.70 -13.83 -18.83
N THR A 34 -6.20 -15.02 -18.57
CA THR A 34 -5.02 -15.21 -17.71
C THR A 34 -3.74 -15.28 -18.53
N ASN A 35 -2.61 -15.07 -17.86
CA ASN A 35 -1.27 -15.28 -18.43
C ASN A 35 -1.00 -16.74 -18.85
N THR A 36 -1.79 -17.69 -18.39
CA THR A 36 -1.74 -19.11 -18.80
C THR A 36 -2.63 -19.42 -20.01
N GLY A 37 -3.32 -18.40 -20.57
CA GLY A 37 -4.21 -18.55 -21.73
C GLY A 37 -5.61 -19.09 -21.39
N LEU A 38 -6.00 -19.11 -20.10
CA LEU A 38 -7.36 -19.48 -19.71
C LEU A 38 -8.31 -18.30 -19.97
N ASP A 39 -9.36 -18.55 -20.74
CA ASP A 39 -10.48 -17.62 -20.92
C ASP A 39 -11.54 -17.85 -19.83
N ILE A 40 -11.96 -16.76 -19.20
CA ILE A 40 -12.96 -16.75 -18.11
C ILE A 40 -14.12 -15.88 -18.55
N THR A 41 -15.35 -16.33 -18.30
CA THR A 41 -16.56 -15.53 -18.46
C THR A 41 -17.33 -15.45 -17.15
N ALA A 42 -17.90 -14.29 -16.84
CA ALA A 42 -18.67 -14.07 -15.62
C ALA A 42 -19.79 -13.04 -15.82
N ASN A 43 -20.92 -13.24 -15.14
CA ASN A 43 -22.01 -12.27 -15.13
C ASN A 43 -21.71 -11.06 -14.24
N THR A 44 -20.89 -11.27 -13.20
CA THR A 44 -20.42 -10.22 -12.29
C THR A 44 -18.93 -10.40 -11.99
N VAL A 45 -18.27 -9.32 -11.61
CA VAL A 45 -16.85 -9.31 -11.26
C VAL A 45 -16.63 -8.47 -9.99
N ILE A 46 -15.86 -9.00 -9.04
CA ILE A 46 -15.34 -8.23 -7.91
C ILE A 46 -13.84 -8.01 -8.14
N ILE A 47 -13.44 -6.74 -8.27
CA ILE A 47 -12.05 -6.33 -8.39
C ILE A 47 -11.46 -6.21 -6.98
N SER A 48 -10.45 -7.03 -6.66
CA SER A 48 -9.76 -7.04 -5.36
C SER A 48 -8.25 -7.11 -5.54
N THR A 49 -7.73 -6.37 -6.52
CA THR A 49 -6.32 -6.41 -6.95
C THR A 49 -5.37 -5.69 -6.00
N GLY A 50 -5.90 -4.98 -5.00
CA GLY A 50 -5.12 -4.29 -3.98
C GLY A 50 -4.36 -3.07 -4.49
N ALA A 51 -3.36 -2.66 -3.70
CA ALA A 51 -2.43 -1.58 -4.02
C ALA A 51 -1.02 -1.98 -3.63
N SER A 52 -0.05 -1.59 -4.44
CA SER A 52 1.37 -1.86 -4.21
C SER A 52 2.04 -0.67 -3.55
N ALA A 53 2.82 -0.88 -2.50
CA ALA A 53 3.62 0.16 -1.90
C ALA A 53 4.65 0.71 -2.91
N ARG A 54 4.94 2.00 -2.82
CA ARG A 54 6.03 2.62 -3.57
C ARG A 54 7.34 2.39 -2.84
N TYR A 55 8.35 2.02 -3.62
CA TYR A 55 9.72 1.86 -3.17
C TYR A 55 10.60 2.99 -3.73
N LEU A 56 11.77 3.20 -3.14
CA LEU A 56 12.75 4.16 -3.66
C LEU A 56 13.45 3.62 -4.92
N GLY A 57 13.41 2.31 -5.13
CA GLY A 57 14.10 1.60 -6.20
C GLY A 57 15.55 1.27 -5.84
N LEU A 58 15.87 1.21 -4.56
CA LEU A 58 17.19 0.78 -4.11
C LEU A 58 17.34 -0.73 -4.28
N PRO A 59 18.52 -1.23 -4.70
CA PRO A 59 18.73 -2.67 -4.93
C PRO A 59 18.55 -3.50 -3.66
N ASP A 60 18.78 -2.89 -2.47
CA ASP A 60 18.75 -3.58 -1.19
C ASP A 60 17.35 -3.64 -0.54
N GLU A 61 16.37 -2.87 -1.03
CA GLU A 61 15.02 -2.86 -0.46
C GLU A 61 14.37 -4.24 -0.47
N GLN A 62 14.56 -4.98 -1.56
CA GLN A 62 14.03 -6.34 -1.69
C GLN A 62 14.73 -7.33 -0.74
N LYS A 63 16.05 -7.19 -0.53
CA LYS A 63 16.84 -8.04 0.38
C LYS A 63 16.30 -7.93 1.80
N TYR A 64 15.99 -6.74 2.26
CA TYR A 64 15.53 -6.49 3.63
C TYR A 64 14.00 -6.42 3.78
N SER A 65 13.23 -6.78 2.75
CA SER A 65 11.76 -6.83 2.83
C SER A 65 11.32 -7.83 3.91
N GLY A 66 10.61 -7.36 4.95
CA GLY A 66 10.25 -8.15 6.13
C GLY A 66 11.41 -8.44 7.10
N LEU A 67 12.64 -8.02 6.77
CA LEU A 67 13.85 -8.17 7.60
C LEU A 67 14.39 -6.80 8.04
N GLY A 68 13.56 -5.78 8.04
CA GLY A 68 13.90 -4.40 8.42
C GLY A 68 13.22 -3.35 7.56
N VAL A 69 12.87 -3.66 6.31
CA VAL A 69 12.12 -2.76 5.41
C VAL A 69 10.64 -3.09 5.47
N SER A 70 9.81 -2.08 5.68
CA SER A 70 8.35 -2.15 5.72
C SER A 70 7.71 -0.95 5.03
N ALA A 71 6.47 -1.11 4.56
CA ALA A 71 5.63 -0.04 4.04
C ALA A 71 4.34 0.16 4.88
N CYS A 72 4.32 -0.38 6.10
CA CYS A 72 3.16 -0.29 6.99
C CYS A 72 3.61 -0.17 8.46
N ALA A 73 3.67 1.04 8.99
CA ALA A 73 4.06 1.27 10.37
C ALA A 73 3.10 0.62 11.39
N THR A 74 1.79 0.64 11.10
CA THR A 74 0.78 0.02 11.99
C THR A 74 0.85 -1.50 11.98
N CYS A 75 1.32 -2.12 10.87
CA CYS A 75 1.47 -3.57 10.77
C CYS A 75 2.70 -4.06 11.55
N ASP A 76 3.85 -3.40 11.33
CA ASP A 76 5.15 -3.92 11.73
C ASP A 76 5.80 -3.13 12.87
N GLY A 77 5.31 -1.94 13.20
CA GLY A 77 5.94 -1.04 14.18
C GLY A 77 6.16 -1.67 15.55
N PHE A 78 5.32 -2.63 15.96
CA PHE A 78 5.47 -3.33 17.25
C PHE A 78 6.79 -4.10 17.37
N PHE A 79 7.34 -4.63 16.28
CA PHE A 79 8.61 -5.36 16.25
C PHE A 79 9.83 -4.44 16.49
N TYR A 80 9.63 -3.12 16.39
CA TYR A 80 10.66 -2.11 16.56
C TYR A 80 10.56 -1.34 17.88
N ARG A 81 9.91 -1.91 18.89
CA ARG A 81 9.86 -1.31 20.23
C ARG A 81 11.26 -1.12 20.81
N LYS A 82 11.53 0.12 21.29
CA LYS A 82 12.80 0.56 21.85
C LYS A 82 13.99 0.46 20.88
N LYS A 83 13.72 0.34 19.58
CA LYS A 83 14.72 0.33 18.51
C LYS A 83 14.76 1.69 17.80
N ARG A 84 15.76 1.87 16.97
CA ARG A 84 15.92 3.06 16.12
C ARG A 84 15.31 2.78 14.77
N VAL A 85 14.46 3.67 14.27
CA VAL A 85 13.80 3.47 12.97
C VAL A 85 13.89 4.73 12.11
N ALA A 86 13.86 4.54 10.80
CA ALA A 86 13.70 5.62 9.84
C ALA A 86 12.35 5.51 9.13
N VAL A 87 11.76 6.67 8.83
CA VAL A 87 10.56 6.82 7.99
C VAL A 87 10.93 7.69 6.81
N VAL A 88 10.66 7.25 5.59
CA VAL A 88 10.92 8.02 4.37
C VAL A 88 9.63 8.64 3.87
N GLY A 89 9.62 9.96 3.74
CA GLY A 89 8.49 10.71 3.22
C GLY A 89 8.37 12.10 3.84
N GLY A 90 7.51 12.93 3.29
CA GLY A 90 7.33 14.31 3.79
C GLY A 90 5.88 14.80 3.72
N GLY A 91 4.92 13.92 3.45
CA GLY A 91 3.48 14.18 3.47
C GLY A 91 2.83 13.79 4.81
N ASP A 92 1.50 13.96 4.90
CA ASP A 92 0.74 13.63 6.11
C ASP A 92 0.95 12.18 6.54
N THR A 93 0.88 11.21 5.62
CA THR A 93 1.12 9.79 5.92
C THR A 93 2.48 9.55 6.57
N ALA A 94 3.55 10.19 6.08
CA ALA A 94 4.88 10.03 6.66
C ALA A 94 4.97 10.61 8.07
N CYS A 95 4.30 11.74 8.32
CA CYS A 95 4.19 12.36 9.63
C CYS A 95 3.37 11.48 10.60
N GLU A 96 2.25 10.91 10.14
CA GLU A 96 1.41 10.00 10.91
C GLU A 96 2.19 8.74 11.32
N GLU A 97 2.88 8.11 10.36
CA GLU A 97 3.70 6.93 10.63
C GLU A 97 4.86 7.23 11.59
N ALA A 98 5.55 8.37 11.40
CA ALA A 98 6.62 8.80 12.32
C ALA A 98 6.09 9.03 13.75
N LEU A 99 4.92 9.68 13.89
CA LEU A 99 4.27 9.88 15.18
C LEU A 99 3.83 8.56 15.82
N TYR A 100 3.26 7.64 15.03
CA TYR A 100 2.88 6.32 15.52
C TYR A 100 4.12 5.55 16.04
N LEU A 101 5.16 5.47 15.22
CA LEU A 101 6.42 4.79 15.58
C LEU A 101 7.11 5.44 16.77
N SER A 102 7.00 6.76 16.94
CA SER A 102 7.59 7.46 18.09
C SER A 102 7.04 7.03 19.45
N ASN A 103 5.87 6.40 19.49
CA ASN A 103 5.31 5.83 20.71
C ASN A 103 5.85 4.41 21.01
N LEU A 104 6.55 3.81 20.09
CA LEU A 104 7.09 2.45 20.18
C LEU A 104 8.63 2.45 20.18
N ALA A 105 9.24 3.12 19.24
CA ALA A 105 10.67 3.19 19.00
C ALA A 105 11.38 4.12 20.01
N SER A 106 12.68 3.92 20.20
CA SER A 106 13.51 4.86 20.98
C SER A 106 13.74 6.16 20.23
N ASP A 107 14.05 6.05 18.94
CA ASP A 107 14.33 7.18 18.04
C ASP A 107 13.67 6.95 16.68
N VAL A 108 13.10 7.99 16.12
CA VAL A 108 12.55 8.01 14.78
C VAL A 108 13.25 9.07 13.93
N PHE A 109 13.79 8.66 12.79
CA PHE A 109 14.42 9.56 11.84
C PHE A 109 13.49 9.75 10.65
N LEU A 110 12.90 10.93 10.49
CA LEU A 110 12.05 11.24 9.34
C LEU A 110 12.90 11.81 8.20
N ILE A 111 13.15 11.00 7.17
CA ILE A 111 13.99 11.35 6.02
C ILE A 111 13.17 12.07 4.98
N VAL A 112 13.51 13.33 4.70
CA VAL A 112 12.77 14.22 3.82
C VAL A 112 13.69 14.79 2.75
N ARG A 113 13.47 14.44 1.49
CA ARG A 113 14.29 14.92 0.35
C ARG A 113 14.20 16.42 0.05
N LYS A 114 13.24 17.12 0.63
CA LYS A 114 12.99 18.55 0.43
C LYS A 114 13.37 19.33 1.70
N PRO A 115 13.58 20.67 1.62
CA PRO A 115 13.89 21.49 2.79
C PRO A 115 12.67 21.73 3.70
N HIS A 116 11.51 21.18 3.37
CA HIS A 116 10.26 21.33 4.13
C HIS A 116 9.37 20.11 4.00
N LEU A 117 8.51 19.90 4.99
CA LEU A 117 7.40 18.96 4.95
C LEU A 117 6.27 19.49 4.05
N ARG A 118 5.58 18.57 3.37
CA ARG A 118 4.37 18.86 2.58
C ARG A 118 3.09 18.55 3.36
N ALA A 119 3.22 18.00 4.55
CA ALA A 119 2.13 17.67 5.45
C ALA A 119 1.35 18.93 5.87
N SER A 120 0.15 18.75 6.41
CA SER A 120 -0.62 19.81 7.03
C SER A 120 0.16 20.48 8.17
N LYS A 121 -0.08 21.77 8.43
CA LYS A 121 0.63 22.52 9.48
C LYS A 121 0.55 21.84 10.85
N VAL A 122 -0.62 21.30 11.18
CA VAL A 122 -0.84 20.57 12.45
C VAL A 122 0.06 19.35 12.55
N MET A 123 0.21 18.58 11.47
CA MET A 123 1.08 17.40 11.44
C MET A 123 2.56 17.79 11.52
N GLN A 124 2.96 18.87 10.84
CA GLN A 124 4.31 19.42 10.93
C GLN A 124 4.66 19.80 12.36
N GLU A 125 3.79 20.55 13.06
CA GLU A 125 3.99 20.96 14.44
C GLU A 125 4.12 19.75 15.38
N ARG A 126 3.27 18.76 15.22
CA ARG A 126 3.32 17.52 16.04
C ARG A 126 4.64 16.78 15.89
N VAL A 127 5.11 16.62 14.65
CA VAL A 127 6.38 15.92 14.37
C VAL A 127 7.57 16.73 14.90
N LEU A 128 7.62 18.03 14.63
CA LEU A 128 8.75 18.89 15.02
C LEU A 128 8.86 19.06 16.54
N ASN A 129 7.75 18.97 17.28
CA ASN A 129 7.72 19.08 18.74
C ASN A 129 7.90 17.72 19.46
N LYS A 130 7.97 16.62 18.73
CA LYS A 130 8.13 15.29 19.35
C LYS A 130 9.61 15.02 19.65
N SER A 131 9.96 14.86 20.91
CA SER A 131 11.36 14.81 21.40
C SER A 131 12.21 13.69 20.81
N ASN A 132 11.60 12.55 20.46
CA ASN A 132 12.28 11.40 19.88
C ASN A 132 12.07 11.25 18.36
N ILE A 133 11.59 12.31 17.68
CA ILE A 133 11.58 12.39 16.21
C ILE A 133 12.63 13.39 15.77
N LYS A 134 13.56 12.97 14.91
CA LYS A 134 14.53 13.82 14.24
C LYS A 134 14.21 13.90 12.76
N VAL A 135 13.90 15.09 12.26
CA VAL A 135 13.65 15.32 10.83
C VAL A 135 14.96 15.62 10.13
N LEU A 136 15.28 14.81 9.11
CA LEU A 136 16.46 14.96 8.26
C LEU A 136 16.00 15.56 6.92
N PHE A 137 16.06 16.88 6.81
CA PHE A 137 15.71 17.60 5.59
C PHE A 137 16.80 17.48 4.53
N ASN A 138 16.45 17.73 3.26
CA ASN A 138 17.37 17.67 2.11
C ASN A 138 18.14 16.34 2.02
N THR A 139 17.60 15.27 2.59
CA THR A 139 18.28 13.99 2.75
C THR A 139 17.63 12.91 1.89
N ASN A 140 18.44 12.18 1.15
CA ASN A 140 18.03 11.01 0.37
C ASN A 140 18.72 9.76 0.92
N THR A 141 18.06 8.62 0.78
CA THR A 141 18.66 7.30 1.00
C THR A 141 19.25 6.81 -0.30
N THR A 142 20.50 6.35 -0.29
CA THR A 142 21.24 5.83 -1.45
C THR A 142 21.46 4.35 -1.40
N GLY A 143 21.27 3.71 -0.24
CA GLY A 143 21.42 2.28 -0.05
C GLY A 143 21.04 1.87 1.38
N LEU A 144 20.91 0.57 1.58
CA LEU A 144 20.66 -0.06 2.87
C LEU A 144 21.76 -1.09 3.13
N TYR A 145 22.12 -1.29 4.40
CA TYR A 145 23.14 -2.26 4.76
C TYR A 145 22.77 -3.09 5.98
N GLY A 146 23.44 -4.23 6.12
CA GLY A 146 23.30 -5.22 7.16
C GLY A 146 23.66 -6.61 6.64
N GLU A 147 23.79 -7.56 7.55
CA GLU A 147 24.05 -8.96 7.18
C GLU A 147 22.75 -9.70 6.89
N GLU A 148 22.11 -10.27 7.90
CA GLU A 148 20.83 -10.98 7.79
C GLU A 148 19.63 -10.03 7.90
N TYR A 149 19.74 -9.05 8.81
CA TYR A 149 18.73 -8.03 9.06
C TYR A 149 19.26 -6.66 8.68
N LEU A 150 18.35 -5.70 8.54
CA LEU A 150 18.72 -4.30 8.35
C LEU A 150 19.45 -3.77 9.58
N GLU A 151 20.60 -3.15 9.36
CA GLU A 151 21.44 -2.51 10.40
C GLU A 151 21.59 -1.01 10.16
N GLY A 152 21.28 -0.52 8.95
CA GLY A 152 21.35 0.89 8.67
C GLY A 152 21.07 1.27 7.24
N ALA A 153 21.19 2.58 6.99
CA ALA A 153 20.98 3.22 5.69
C ALA A 153 22.13 4.15 5.36
N HIS A 154 22.57 4.16 4.11
CA HIS A 154 23.48 5.14 3.53
C HIS A 154 22.68 6.37 3.11
N LEU A 155 23.02 7.52 3.64
CA LEU A 155 22.32 8.77 3.41
C LEU A 155 23.23 9.79 2.73
N VAL A 156 22.61 10.63 1.90
CA VAL A 156 23.24 11.80 1.31
C VAL A 156 22.38 13.03 1.58
N GLU A 157 22.99 14.05 2.19
CA GLU A 157 22.36 15.34 2.48
C GLU A 157 22.82 16.39 1.47
N ASN A 158 21.94 17.33 1.10
CA ASN A 158 22.20 18.45 0.22
C ASN A 158 22.77 18.04 -1.15
N VAL A 159 22.20 16.99 -1.76
CA VAL A 159 22.63 16.41 -3.05
C VAL A 159 22.82 17.47 -4.13
N GLY A 160 23.97 17.43 -4.82
CA GLY A 160 24.30 18.31 -5.94
C GLY A 160 24.69 19.72 -5.54
N THR A 161 24.95 19.98 -4.27
CA THR A 161 25.42 21.27 -3.77
C THR A 161 26.87 21.19 -3.25
N SER A 162 27.51 22.35 -3.01
CA SER A 162 28.83 22.43 -2.38
C SER A 162 28.86 21.87 -0.93
N ASN A 163 27.69 21.68 -0.33
CA ASN A 163 27.53 21.19 1.04
C ASN A 163 27.02 19.74 1.07
N GLU A 164 27.21 18.98 0.00
CA GLU A 164 26.84 17.59 -0.06
C GLU A 164 27.64 16.77 0.95
N GLN A 165 26.93 15.97 1.76
CA GLN A 165 27.51 15.11 2.77
C GLN A 165 26.93 13.70 2.69
N HIS A 166 27.82 12.69 2.76
CA HIS A 166 27.48 11.28 2.83
C HIS A 166 27.75 10.77 4.24
N TYR A 167 26.78 10.04 4.79
CA TYR A 167 26.94 9.43 6.12
C TYR A 167 26.03 8.21 6.27
N ASP A 168 26.39 7.38 7.25
CA ASP A 168 25.62 6.20 7.60
C ASP A 168 24.74 6.48 8.80
N LEU A 169 23.52 6.00 8.75
CA LEU A 169 22.56 6.05 9.84
C LEU A 169 22.26 4.63 10.31
N ALA A 170 22.72 4.27 11.51
CA ALA A 170 22.38 2.99 12.12
C ALA A 170 20.91 2.98 12.56
N ILE A 171 20.13 2.03 12.02
CA ILE A 171 18.70 1.82 12.29
C ILE A 171 18.36 0.35 12.19
N ASP A 172 17.36 -0.08 12.94
CA ASP A 172 16.84 -1.46 12.90
C ASP A 172 15.63 -1.62 11.95
N GLY A 173 14.98 -0.51 11.61
CA GLY A 173 13.78 -0.50 10.76
C GLY A 173 13.74 0.70 9.82
N PHE A 174 13.27 0.45 8.57
CA PHE A 174 13.17 1.44 7.51
C PHE A 174 11.75 1.38 6.91
N PHE A 175 10.96 2.44 7.14
CA PHE A 175 9.56 2.50 6.76
C PHE A 175 9.36 3.42 5.56
N LEU A 176 8.72 2.90 4.52
CA LEU A 176 8.47 3.62 3.26
C LEU A 176 7.08 4.26 3.29
N ALA A 177 7.01 5.54 3.63
CA ALA A 177 5.78 6.34 3.67
C ALA A 177 5.67 7.29 2.47
N ILE A 178 5.97 6.79 1.26
CA ILE A 178 6.01 7.57 0.01
C ILE A 178 4.80 7.28 -0.91
N GLY A 179 3.80 6.56 -0.38
CA GLY A 179 2.53 6.29 -1.03
C GLY A 179 2.41 4.89 -1.61
N HIS A 180 1.27 4.66 -2.25
CA HIS A 180 0.91 3.39 -2.88
C HIS A 180 0.44 3.64 -4.31
N ASN A 181 0.48 2.61 -5.14
CA ASN A 181 -0.11 2.56 -6.47
C ASN A 181 -1.21 1.49 -6.45
N PRO A 182 -2.48 1.86 -6.63
CA PRO A 182 -3.55 0.86 -6.78
C PRO A 182 -3.33 0.08 -8.08
N ASN A 183 -3.57 -1.24 -8.03
CA ASN A 183 -3.30 -2.15 -9.15
C ASN A 183 -4.50 -2.15 -10.09
N THR A 184 -4.58 -1.18 -11.00
CA THR A 184 -5.73 -0.90 -11.87
C THR A 184 -5.43 -0.98 -13.37
N GLU A 185 -4.18 -1.21 -13.78
CA GLU A 185 -3.73 -1.11 -15.18
C GLU A 185 -4.57 -1.96 -16.14
N VAL A 186 -4.92 -3.18 -15.73
CA VAL A 186 -5.61 -4.17 -16.60
C VAL A 186 -7.03 -3.73 -16.97
N PHE A 187 -7.71 -2.96 -16.10
CA PHE A 187 -9.13 -2.63 -16.26
C PHE A 187 -9.45 -1.14 -16.23
N ARG A 188 -8.45 -0.27 -16.02
CA ARG A 188 -8.66 1.19 -15.89
C ARG A 188 -9.30 1.86 -17.11
N GLN A 189 -9.27 1.22 -18.27
CA GLN A 189 -9.97 1.72 -19.47
C GLN A 189 -11.50 1.60 -19.39
N TYR A 190 -12.01 0.73 -18.49
CA TYR A 190 -13.45 0.50 -18.28
C TYR A 190 -13.95 1.11 -16.97
N ILE A 191 -13.09 1.21 -15.96
CA ILE A 191 -13.47 1.53 -14.60
C ILE A 191 -12.97 2.93 -14.22
N ASP A 192 -13.90 3.75 -13.73
CA ASP A 192 -13.57 5.10 -13.25
C ASP A 192 -12.65 5.04 -12.03
N CYS A 193 -11.53 5.76 -12.14
CA CYS A 193 -10.57 5.93 -11.06
C CYS A 193 -10.48 7.40 -10.63
N ASP A 194 -10.01 7.64 -9.42
CA ASP A 194 -9.67 8.98 -8.95
C ASP A 194 -8.30 9.45 -9.52
N ALA A 195 -7.89 10.67 -9.17
CA ALA A 195 -6.62 11.24 -9.63
C ALA A 195 -5.39 10.47 -9.14
N SER A 196 -5.52 9.66 -8.08
CA SER A 196 -4.47 8.80 -7.52
C SER A 196 -4.51 7.38 -8.08
N GLY A 197 -5.51 7.06 -8.91
CA GLY A 197 -5.69 5.77 -9.57
C GLY A 197 -6.56 4.76 -8.81
N TYR A 198 -7.13 5.13 -7.65
CA TYR A 198 -8.03 4.26 -6.90
C TYR A 198 -9.39 4.16 -7.57
N VAL A 199 -9.98 2.95 -7.58
CA VAL A 199 -11.32 2.72 -8.15
C VAL A 199 -12.36 3.53 -7.39
N LYS A 200 -13.19 4.27 -8.13
CA LYS A 200 -14.33 4.98 -7.56
C LYS A 200 -15.51 4.03 -7.38
N VAL A 201 -16.06 3.99 -6.18
CA VAL A 201 -17.27 3.24 -5.85
C VAL A 201 -18.42 4.16 -5.50
N LYS A 202 -19.66 3.72 -5.69
CA LYS A 202 -20.86 4.51 -5.43
C LYS A 202 -21.19 4.53 -3.93
N GLY A 203 -21.18 5.73 -3.35
CA GLY A 203 -21.56 5.94 -1.95
C GLY A 203 -20.73 5.11 -0.98
N ALA A 204 -21.37 4.42 -0.06
CA ALA A 204 -20.76 3.51 0.90
C ALA A 204 -20.71 2.04 0.42
N GLY A 205 -21.14 1.78 -0.82
CA GLY A 205 -21.17 0.45 -1.45
C GLY A 205 -19.86 0.06 -2.10
N THR A 206 -19.95 -0.93 -2.99
CA THR A 206 -18.80 -1.46 -3.74
C THR A 206 -19.00 -1.40 -5.25
N GLN A 207 -20.15 -0.87 -5.70
CA GLN A 207 -20.51 -0.74 -7.12
C GLN A 207 -19.62 0.28 -7.83
N THR A 208 -19.09 -0.09 -9.00
CA THR A 208 -18.32 0.81 -9.87
C THR A 208 -19.27 1.56 -10.86
N ASN A 209 -18.68 2.27 -11.83
CA ASN A 209 -19.42 2.86 -12.96
C ASN A 209 -20.01 1.80 -13.90
N VAL A 210 -19.46 0.57 -13.95
CA VAL A 210 -19.95 -0.53 -14.80
C VAL A 210 -20.91 -1.41 -13.99
N PRO A 211 -22.21 -1.52 -14.38
CA PRO A 211 -23.16 -2.39 -13.69
C PRO A 211 -22.73 -3.85 -13.74
N GLY A 212 -22.68 -4.52 -12.58
CA GLY A 212 -22.19 -5.89 -12.43
C GLY A 212 -20.68 -5.99 -12.14
N VAL A 213 -19.95 -4.86 -12.14
CA VAL A 213 -18.55 -4.81 -11.70
C VAL A 213 -18.45 -4.05 -10.37
N PHE A 214 -17.82 -4.68 -9.39
CA PHE A 214 -17.66 -4.19 -8.02
C PHE A 214 -16.18 -4.09 -7.67
N ALA A 215 -15.81 -3.28 -6.68
CA ALA A 215 -14.44 -3.18 -6.20
C ALA A 215 -14.37 -3.21 -4.67
N ALA A 216 -13.37 -3.93 -4.15
CA ALA A 216 -13.19 -4.12 -2.72
C ALA A 216 -11.71 -4.17 -2.32
N GLY A 217 -11.40 -3.73 -1.11
CA GLY A 217 -10.05 -3.69 -0.55
C GLY A 217 -9.23 -2.51 -1.04
N ASP A 218 -7.92 -2.62 -0.92
CA ASP A 218 -6.99 -1.49 -1.10
C ASP A 218 -7.02 -0.86 -2.51
N VAL A 219 -7.54 -1.56 -3.52
CA VAL A 219 -7.74 -0.98 -4.86
C VAL A 219 -8.76 0.15 -4.88
N ALA A 220 -9.68 0.19 -3.91
CA ALA A 220 -10.72 1.20 -3.75
C ALA A 220 -10.64 1.94 -2.39
N ASP A 221 -9.64 1.62 -1.55
CA ASP A 221 -9.42 2.25 -0.24
C ASP A 221 -8.09 3.02 -0.20
N PRO A 222 -8.09 4.33 -0.49
CA PRO A 222 -6.88 5.13 -0.40
C PRO A 222 -6.45 5.45 1.04
N THR A 223 -7.25 5.11 2.05
CA THR A 223 -7.11 5.60 3.42
C THR A 223 -6.53 4.56 4.38
N TYR A 224 -7.23 3.44 4.55
CA TYR A 224 -6.92 2.50 5.63
C TYR A 224 -5.90 1.44 5.23
N ARG A 225 -6.11 0.76 4.11
CA ARG A 225 -5.22 -0.31 3.59
C ARG A 225 -4.86 -1.34 4.66
N GLN A 226 -5.89 -1.86 5.33
CA GLN A 226 -5.76 -2.86 6.38
C GLN A 226 -6.51 -4.14 6.00
N ALA A 227 -5.98 -5.30 6.41
CA ALA A 227 -6.59 -6.60 6.11
C ALA A 227 -8.04 -6.70 6.57
N ILE A 228 -8.37 -6.12 7.74
CA ILE A 228 -9.73 -6.17 8.28
C ILE A 228 -10.69 -5.26 7.51
N THR A 229 -10.25 -4.08 7.05
CA THR A 229 -11.07 -3.20 6.21
C THR A 229 -11.28 -3.82 4.83
N ALA A 230 -10.25 -4.41 4.25
CA ALA A 230 -10.34 -5.13 2.98
C ALA A 230 -11.31 -6.32 3.06
N ALA A 231 -11.24 -7.11 4.13
CA ALA A 231 -12.18 -8.21 4.38
C ALA A 231 -13.63 -7.71 4.52
N GLY A 232 -13.84 -6.61 5.26
CA GLY A 232 -15.16 -5.97 5.39
C GLY A 232 -15.71 -5.48 4.05
N MET A 233 -14.85 -4.86 3.21
CA MET A 233 -15.24 -4.46 1.85
C MET A 233 -15.55 -5.66 0.96
N GLY A 234 -14.80 -6.75 1.07
CA GLY A 234 -15.06 -7.99 0.35
C GLY A 234 -16.43 -8.60 0.71
N CYS A 235 -16.79 -8.59 2.01
CA CYS A 235 -18.11 -9.01 2.45
C CYS A 235 -19.23 -8.13 1.84
N LYS A 236 -19.06 -6.81 1.85
CA LYS A 236 -20.01 -5.88 1.22
C LYS A 236 -20.15 -6.16 -0.27
N ALA A 237 -19.05 -6.38 -0.98
CA ALA A 237 -19.04 -6.66 -2.41
C ALA A 237 -19.81 -7.95 -2.73
N ALA A 238 -19.64 -9.01 -1.92
CA ALA A 238 -20.39 -10.25 -2.10
C ALA A 238 -21.90 -10.05 -1.94
N LEU A 239 -22.33 -9.28 -0.93
CA LEU A 239 -23.74 -8.96 -0.72
C LEU A 239 -24.30 -8.06 -1.83
N ASP A 240 -23.52 -7.11 -2.33
CA ASP A 240 -23.92 -6.24 -3.44
C ASP A 240 -24.03 -7.06 -4.75
N VAL A 241 -23.16 -8.04 -4.99
CA VAL A 241 -23.26 -8.99 -6.12
C VAL A 241 -24.52 -9.84 -6.02
N GLU A 242 -24.82 -10.41 -4.85
CA GLU A 242 -26.01 -11.24 -4.64
C GLU A 242 -27.31 -10.44 -4.95
N ARG A 243 -27.40 -9.22 -4.44
CA ARG A 243 -28.55 -8.34 -4.73
C ARG A 243 -28.66 -8.04 -6.22
N PHE A 244 -27.55 -7.68 -6.86
CA PHE A 244 -27.51 -7.38 -8.28
C PHE A 244 -27.97 -8.56 -9.14
N LEU A 245 -27.49 -9.78 -8.87
CA LEU A 245 -27.88 -10.98 -9.59
C LEU A 245 -29.38 -11.28 -9.42
N ASN A 246 -29.92 -11.12 -8.22
CA ASN A 246 -31.35 -11.30 -7.96
C ASN A 246 -32.22 -10.26 -8.70
N GLU A 247 -31.79 -9.00 -8.75
CA GLU A 247 -32.50 -7.91 -9.45
C GLU A 247 -32.49 -8.12 -10.97
N GLU A 248 -31.42 -8.67 -11.54
CA GLU A 248 -31.26 -8.95 -12.96
C GLU A 248 -31.86 -10.32 -13.38
N GLY A 249 -32.27 -11.14 -12.44
CA GLY A 249 -32.81 -12.48 -12.71
C GLY A 249 -31.77 -13.49 -13.21
N LEU A 250 -30.51 -13.34 -12.77
CA LEU A 250 -29.35 -14.14 -13.18
C LEU A 250 -28.97 -15.21 -12.16
#